data_7a1977e3ea7e13078bac98494045912e
#
_entry.id   7a1977e3ea7e13078bac98494045912e
#
_cell.length_a   1.000
_cell.length_b   1.000
_cell.length_c   1.000
_cell.angle_alpha   90.00
_cell.angle_beta   90.00
_cell.angle_gamma   90.00
#
_symmetry.space_group_name_H-M   'P 1'
#
loop_
_entity.id
_entity.type
_entity.pdbx_description
1 polymer ?
#
loop_
_entity_poly.entity_id
_entity_poly.type
_entity_poly.pdbx_seq_one_letter_code
_entity_poly.pdbx_strand_id
1 'polypeptide(L)'
;MKSKQKNQLFVATTMFVAIILLQSMVPFLGYVPLGAVVVGASAVILPATAALAGIALGPRSGFVVAFFWATYSWLHALTQPGTFGALLFSNPLVAFVPRLLVGVIIGYLAKRFFIDREKPVWFLFTMGALAAFINTFMVIFLSWLSLTLMPYSGYGIPKENLFLWLAGILALNFVFEFLVNGLLVAAIGRVLLKRLPKF
;
A
#
# COMPACT_ATOMS: atom_id res chain seq x y z
N MET A 1 12.05 -26.24 -18.22
CA MET A 1 12.45 -24.97 -17.53
C MET A 1 11.27 -24.03 -17.29
N LYS A 2 10.46 -23.68 -18.31
CA LYS A 2 9.31 -22.72 -18.15
C LYS A 2 8.27 -23.11 -17.08
N SER A 3 7.96 -24.42 -16.89
CA SER A 3 6.99 -24.90 -15.89
C SER A 3 7.49 -24.68 -14.44
N LYS A 4 8.74 -25.01 -14.16
CA LYS A 4 9.36 -24.82 -12.83
C LYS A 4 9.36 -23.34 -12.41
N GLN A 5 9.67 -22.43 -13.33
CA GLN A 5 9.65 -20.99 -13.06
C GLN A 5 8.24 -20.47 -12.77
N LYS A 6 7.23 -20.96 -13.51
CA LYS A 6 5.82 -20.59 -13.24
C LYS A 6 5.36 -21.04 -11.86
N ASN A 7 5.72 -22.26 -11.45
CA ASN A 7 5.38 -22.78 -10.12
C ASN A 7 6.08 -21.98 -9.02
N GLN A 8 7.35 -21.62 -9.19
CA GLN A 8 8.07 -20.79 -8.23
C GLN A 8 7.45 -19.39 -8.11
N LEU A 9 7.07 -18.78 -9.23
CA LEU A 9 6.40 -17.48 -9.24
C LEU A 9 5.04 -17.55 -8.52
N PHE A 10 4.26 -18.59 -8.80
CA PHE A 10 2.98 -18.82 -8.13
C PHE A 10 3.15 -18.96 -6.62
N VAL A 11 4.04 -19.84 -6.17
CA VAL A 11 4.33 -20.05 -4.74
C VAL A 11 4.78 -18.75 -4.08
N ALA A 12 5.73 -18.03 -4.69
CA ALA A 12 6.22 -16.76 -4.14
C ALA A 12 5.11 -15.70 -4.06
N THR A 13 4.25 -15.59 -5.08
CA THR A 13 3.10 -14.67 -5.05
C THR A 13 2.12 -15.03 -3.94
N THR A 14 1.81 -16.32 -3.76
CA THR A 14 0.93 -16.80 -2.69
C THR A 14 1.50 -16.52 -1.30
N MET A 15 2.82 -16.63 -1.12
CA MET A 15 3.48 -16.25 0.14
C MET A 15 3.31 -14.74 0.43
N PHE A 16 3.48 -13.87 -0.57
CA PHE A 16 3.22 -12.43 -0.39
C PHE A 16 1.75 -12.14 -0.09
N VAL A 17 0.81 -12.86 -0.71
CA VAL A 17 -0.62 -12.76 -0.38
C VAL A 17 -0.87 -13.17 1.07
N ALA A 18 -0.30 -14.25 1.54
CA ALA A 18 -0.42 -14.66 2.94
C ALA A 18 0.15 -13.61 3.90
N ILE A 19 1.33 -13.06 3.60
CA ILE A 19 1.97 -12.02 4.40
C ILE A 19 1.08 -10.76 4.47
N ILE A 20 0.56 -10.27 3.33
CA ILE A 20 -0.23 -9.04 3.33
C ILE A 20 -1.59 -9.23 4.02
N LEU A 21 -2.19 -10.41 3.95
CA LEU A 21 -3.40 -10.74 4.70
C LEU A 21 -3.12 -10.81 6.21
N LEU A 22 -2.03 -11.44 6.63
CA LEU A 22 -1.62 -11.45 8.04
C LEU A 22 -1.36 -10.03 8.55
N GLN A 23 -0.66 -9.21 7.80
CA GLN A 23 -0.43 -7.80 8.14
C GLN A 23 -1.75 -7.00 8.21
N SER A 24 -2.71 -7.31 7.35
CA SER A 24 -4.01 -6.64 7.37
C SER A 24 -4.88 -7.05 8.56
N MET A 25 -4.77 -8.32 8.99
CA MET A 25 -5.57 -8.88 10.10
C MET A 25 -4.98 -8.56 11.47
N VAL A 26 -3.65 -8.46 11.57
CA VAL A 26 -2.93 -8.23 12.82
C VAL A 26 -2.38 -6.80 12.83
N PRO A 27 -2.97 -5.88 13.62
CA PRO A 27 -2.60 -4.46 13.58
C PRO A 27 -1.10 -4.20 13.75
N PHE A 28 -0.44 -4.86 14.68
CA PHE A 28 1.01 -4.67 14.93
C PHE A 28 1.92 -5.12 13.78
N LEU A 29 1.42 -5.94 12.86
CA LEU A 29 2.17 -6.38 11.68
C LEU A 29 1.93 -5.49 10.45
N GLY A 30 0.83 -4.72 10.45
CA GLY A 30 0.44 -3.88 9.31
C GLY A 30 0.53 -2.38 9.55
N TYR A 31 0.53 -1.98 10.83
CA TYR A 31 0.48 -0.59 11.24
C TYR A 31 1.51 -0.31 12.33
N VAL A 32 2.37 0.67 12.10
CA VAL A 32 3.30 1.15 13.12
C VAL A 32 2.56 2.19 13.96
N PRO A 33 2.30 1.90 15.26
CA PRO A 33 1.61 2.86 16.12
C PRO A 33 2.52 4.05 16.39
N LEU A 34 2.07 5.24 16.04
CA LEU A 34 2.78 6.50 16.25
C LEU A 34 2.23 7.27 17.46
N GLY A 35 1.41 6.61 18.28
CA GLY A 35 0.71 7.20 19.41
C GLY A 35 1.61 7.88 20.44
N ALA A 36 2.89 7.50 20.51
CA ALA A 36 3.90 8.19 21.34
C ALA A 36 4.26 9.59 20.80
N VAL A 37 4.06 9.86 19.52
CA VAL A 37 4.38 11.13 18.85
C VAL A 37 3.10 11.92 18.59
N VAL A 38 2.05 11.25 18.09
CA VAL A 38 0.75 11.85 17.78
C VAL A 38 -0.35 10.87 18.14
N VAL A 39 -1.25 11.28 19.02
CA VAL A 39 -2.39 10.45 19.47
C VAL A 39 -3.27 10.05 18.27
N GLY A 40 -3.48 8.74 18.10
CA GLY A 40 -4.31 8.20 17.03
C GLY A 40 -3.61 8.06 15.67
N ALA A 41 -2.34 8.46 15.54
CA ALA A 41 -1.58 8.28 14.31
C ALA A 41 -0.99 6.88 14.18
N SER A 42 -1.00 6.34 12.95
CA SER A 42 -0.36 5.05 12.62
C SER A 42 0.13 5.06 11.18
N ALA A 43 1.37 4.62 10.97
CA ALA A 43 1.90 4.45 9.62
C ALA A 43 1.56 3.07 9.07
N VAL A 44 0.94 3.03 7.90
CA VAL A 44 0.59 1.79 7.20
C VAL A 44 1.81 1.26 6.45
N ILE A 45 2.21 0.02 6.70
CA ILE A 45 3.37 -0.61 6.05
C ILE A 45 3.01 -1.58 4.90
N LEU A 46 1.74 -1.81 4.69
CA LEU A 46 1.24 -2.69 3.62
C LEU A 46 1.66 -2.24 2.20
N PRO A 47 1.77 -0.92 1.90
CA PRO A 47 2.32 -0.47 0.62
C PRO A 47 3.71 -1.03 0.32
N ALA A 48 4.58 -1.16 1.35
CA ALA A 48 5.91 -1.77 1.17
C ALA A 48 5.81 -3.24 0.74
N THR A 49 4.90 -4.01 1.33
CA THR A 49 4.71 -5.42 0.98
C THR A 49 4.20 -5.59 -0.45
N ALA A 50 3.22 -4.79 -0.87
CA ALA A 50 2.74 -4.79 -2.25
C ALA A 50 3.82 -4.33 -3.24
N ALA A 51 4.61 -3.31 -2.87
CA ALA A 51 5.74 -2.84 -3.66
C ALA A 51 6.83 -3.91 -3.80
N LEU A 52 7.20 -4.58 -2.70
CA LEU A 52 8.19 -5.68 -2.71
C LEU A 52 7.75 -6.84 -3.60
N ALA A 53 6.47 -7.22 -3.57
CA ALA A 53 5.93 -8.21 -4.50
C ALA A 53 6.05 -7.75 -5.96
N GLY A 54 5.73 -6.49 -6.26
CA GLY A 54 5.89 -5.89 -7.57
C GLY A 54 7.34 -5.85 -8.05
N ILE A 55 8.26 -5.44 -7.16
CA ILE A 55 9.71 -5.36 -7.43
C ILE A 55 10.31 -6.75 -7.67
N ALA A 56 10.00 -7.72 -6.83
CA ALA A 56 10.62 -9.03 -6.84
C ALA A 56 10.04 -9.96 -7.91
N LEU A 57 8.72 -9.91 -8.12
CA LEU A 57 7.96 -10.88 -8.91
C LEU A 57 7.29 -10.26 -10.15
N GLY A 58 7.35 -8.94 -10.28
CA GLY A 58 6.79 -8.20 -11.41
C GLY A 58 5.35 -7.68 -11.17
N PRO A 59 4.85 -6.84 -12.11
CA PRO A 59 3.61 -6.08 -11.92
C PRO A 59 2.35 -6.94 -11.76
N ARG A 60 2.31 -8.13 -12.35
CA ARG A 60 1.18 -9.06 -12.19
C ARG A 60 1.07 -9.59 -10.77
N SER A 61 2.18 -9.98 -10.17
CA SER A 61 2.21 -10.43 -8.77
C SER A 61 1.94 -9.26 -7.81
N GLY A 62 2.49 -8.07 -8.08
CA GLY A 62 2.16 -6.86 -7.34
C GLY A 62 0.67 -6.54 -7.38
N PHE A 63 0.01 -6.66 -8.54
CA PHE A 63 -1.43 -6.50 -8.68
C PHE A 63 -2.19 -7.52 -7.83
N VAL A 64 -1.84 -8.81 -7.91
CA VAL A 64 -2.53 -9.86 -7.15
C VAL A 64 -2.43 -9.62 -5.64
N VAL A 65 -1.24 -9.32 -5.14
CA VAL A 65 -1.02 -9.03 -3.71
C VAL A 65 -1.81 -7.80 -3.26
N ALA A 66 -1.78 -6.72 -4.05
CA ALA A 66 -2.52 -5.50 -3.79
C ALA A 66 -4.04 -5.71 -3.86
N PHE A 67 -4.53 -6.60 -4.73
CA PHE A 67 -5.95 -6.96 -4.83
C PHE A 67 -6.46 -7.62 -3.55
N PHE A 68 -5.72 -8.58 -2.99
CA PHE A 68 -6.10 -9.21 -1.72
C PHE A 68 -6.07 -8.21 -0.55
N TRP A 69 -5.09 -7.30 -0.51
CA TRP A 69 -5.07 -6.21 0.46
C TRP A 69 -6.30 -5.29 0.31
N ALA A 70 -6.62 -4.88 -0.90
CA ALA A 70 -7.78 -4.03 -1.19
C ALA A 70 -9.09 -4.69 -0.79
N THR A 71 -9.25 -5.98 -1.13
CA THR A 71 -10.43 -6.78 -0.78
C THR A 71 -10.61 -6.86 0.72
N TYR A 72 -9.54 -7.16 1.46
CA TYR A 72 -9.60 -7.17 2.93
C TYR A 72 -9.98 -5.80 3.49
N SER A 73 -9.34 -4.72 3.02
CA SER A 73 -9.64 -3.37 3.49
C SER A 73 -11.09 -2.97 3.26
N TRP A 74 -11.65 -3.34 2.11
CA TRP A 74 -13.04 -3.07 1.77
C TRP A 74 -14.01 -3.87 2.64
N LEU A 75 -13.81 -5.18 2.75
CA LEU A 75 -14.66 -6.05 3.60
C LEU A 75 -14.59 -5.63 5.05
N HIS A 76 -13.41 -5.28 5.56
CA HIS A 76 -13.24 -4.81 6.94
C HIS A 76 -14.00 -3.51 7.18
N ALA A 77 -13.97 -2.56 6.24
CA ALA A 77 -14.75 -1.32 6.34
C ALA A 77 -16.26 -1.55 6.36
N LEU A 78 -16.75 -2.54 5.61
CA LEU A 78 -18.18 -2.90 5.60
C LEU A 78 -18.62 -3.62 6.89
N THR A 79 -17.73 -4.38 7.51
CA THR A 79 -18.06 -5.18 8.72
C THR A 79 -17.85 -4.41 10.01
N GLN A 80 -17.10 -3.32 10.02
CA GLN A 80 -16.84 -2.50 11.21
C GLN A 80 -17.20 -1.02 10.97
N PRO A 81 -18.50 -0.71 10.77
CA PRO A 81 -18.96 0.67 10.59
C PRO A 81 -18.74 1.48 11.87
N GLY A 82 -18.69 2.80 11.74
CA GLY A 82 -18.61 3.72 12.88
C GLY A 82 -17.28 4.44 13.02
N THR A 83 -16.28 4.14 12.17
CA THR A 83 -15.04 4.91 12.09
C THR A 83 -14.99 5.74 10.81
N PHE A 84 -14.29 6.88 10.85
CA PHE A 84 -14.06 7.69 9.66
C PHE A 84 -13.34 6.89 8.54
N GLY A 85 -12.39 6.05 8.91
CA GLY A 85 -11.73 5.14 7.97
C GLY A 85 -12.69 4.16 7.29
N ALA A 86 -13.62 3.58 8.07
CA ALA A 86 -14.63 2.68 7.51
C ALA A 86 -15.55 3.41 6.53
N LEU A 87 -15.93 4.67 6.82
CA LEU A 87 -16.69 5.49 5.87
C LEU A 87 -15.97 5.66 4.54
N LEU A 88 -14.68 6.01 4.55
CA LEU A 88 -13.89 6.21 3.32
C LEU A 88 -13.72 4.91 2.53
N PHE A 89 -13.33 3.84 3.21
CA PHE A 89 -13.02 2.56 2.55
C PHE A 89 -14.24 1.68 2.25
N SER A 90 -15.44 2.06 2.70
CA SER A 90 -16.68 1.42 2.23
C SER A 90 -16.94 1.68 0.74
N ASN A 91 -16.43 2.81 0.20
CA ASN A 91 -16.43 3.04 -1.23
C ASN A 91 -15.35 2.16 -1.91
N PRO A 92 -15.75 1.23 -2.81
CA PRO A 92 -14.79 0.33 -3.45
C PRO A 92 -13.73 1.06 -4.27
N LEU A 93 -14.02 2.22 -4.86
CA LEU A 93 -13.00 3.01 -5.58
C LEU A 93 -11.88 3.45 -4.65
N VAL A 94 -12.22 3.94 -3.46
CA VAL A 94 -11.24 4.37 -2.44
C VAL A 94 -10.47 3.16 -1.88
N ALA A 95 -11.13 2.01 -1.75
CA ALA A 95 -10.50 0.80 -1.23
C ALA A 95 -9.57 0.13 -2.24
N PHE A 96 -9.94 0.03 -3.51
CA PHE A 96 -9.22 -0.76 -4.50
C PHE A 96 -8.19 0.05 -5.30
N VAL A 97 -8.57 1.19 -5.86
CA VAL A 97 -7.74 1.90 -6.83
C VAL A 97 -6.36 2.26 -6.27
N PRO A 98 -6.22 2.87 -5.09
CA PRO A 98 -4.92 3.24 -4.55
C PRO A 98 -3.98 2.03 -4.39
N ARG A 99 -4.51 0.93 -3.86
CA ARG A 99 -3.75 -0.31 -3.59
C ARG A 99 -3.28 -0.96 -4.88
N LEU A 100 -4.19 -1.12 -5.84
CA LEU A 100 -3.86 -1.71 -7.14
C LEU A 100 -2.81 -0.91 -7.89
N LEU A 101 -2.91 0.43 -7.85
CA LEU A 101 -1.90 1.30 -8.45
C LEU A 101 -0.52 1.12 -7.83
N VAL A 102 -0.43 0.95 -6.50
CA VAL A 102 0.85 0.66 -5.83
C VAL A 102 1.48 -0.60 -6.42
N GLY A 103 0.77 -1.73 -6.42
CA GLY A 103 1.31 -3.00 -6.90
C GLY A 103 1.72 -2.97 -8.37
N VAL A 104 0.89 -2.34 -9.21
CA VAL A 104 1.12 -2.27 -10.67
C VAL A 104 2.22 -1.28 -11.02
N ILE A 105 2.13 -0.04 -10.55
CA ILE A 105 3.08 1.03 -10.93
C ILE A 105 4.47 0.68 -10.43
N ILE A 106 4.62 0.32 -9.15
CA ILE A 106 5.93 -0.05 -8.61
C ILE A 106 6.50 -1.27 -9.31
N GLY A 107 5.67 -2.29 -9.59
CA GLY A 107 6.09 -3.46 -10.34
C GLY A 107 6.51 -3.14 -11.79
N TYR A 108 5.83 -2.21 -12.44
CA TYR A 108 6.17 -1.77 -13.79
C TYR A 108 7.46 -0.94 -13.81
N LEU A 109 7.62 -0.01 -12.89
CA LEU A 109 8.84 0.78 -12.72
C LEU A 109 10.03 -0.13 -12.40
N ALA A 110 9.83 -1.10 -11.51
CA ALA A 110 10.86 -2.08 -11.21
C ALA A 110 11.25 -2.87 -12.46
N LYS A 111 10.31 -3.38 -13.23
CA LYS A 111 10.59 -4.09 -14.48
C LYS A 111 11.34 -3.21 -15.49
N ARG A 112 11.05 -1.92 -15.52
CA ARG A 112 11.68 -0.97 -16.46
C ARG A 112 13.09 -0.58 -16.05
N PHE A 113 13.33 -0.42 -14.74
CA PHE A 113 14.58 0.13 -14.21
C PHE A 113 15.49 -0.90 -13.55
N PHE A 114 14.98 -2.09 -13.14
CA PHE A 114 15.77 -3.16 -12.53
C PHE A 114 16.28 -4.18 -13.57
N ILE A 115 16.84 -3.72 -14.67
CA ILE A 115 17.48 -4.59 -15.64
C ILE A 115 18.66 -5.32 -14.98
N ASP A 116 19.45 -4.58 -14.18
CA ASP A 116 20.50 -5.13 -13.32
C ASP A 116 20.02 -5.13 -11.87
N ARG A 117 20.08 -6.28 -11.19
CA ARG A 117 19.59 -6.45 -9.81
C ARG A 117 20.44 -5.76 -8.74
N GLU A 118 21.59 -5.23 -9.09
CA GLU A 118 22.46 -4.47 -8.21
C GLU A 118 22.09 -2.98 -8.21
N LYS A 119 20.89 -2.67 -7.73
CA LYS A 119 20.51 -1.27 -7.55
C LYS A 119 20.94 -0.74 -6.19
N PRO A 120 21.36 0.53 -6.11
CA PRO A 120 21.73 1.15 -4.85
C PRO A 120 20.54 1.20 -3.91
N VAL A 121 20.81 1.17 -2.60
CA VAL A 121 19.81 1.15 -1.53
C VAL A 121 18.85 2.33 -1.62
N TRP A 122 19.34 3.51 -1.99
CA TRP A 122 18.52 4.71 -2.15
C TRP A 122 17.43 4.54 -3.23
N PHE A 123 17.70 3.77 -4.29
CA PHE A 123 16.71 3.51 -5.33
C PHE A 123 15.58 2.61 -4.83
N LEU A 124 15.89 1.61 -4.00
CA LEU A 124 14.89 0.79 -3.33
C LEU A 124 14.07 1.61 -2.33
N PHE A 125 14.74 2.51 -1.60
CA PHE A 125 14.07 3.46 -0.72
C PHE A 125 13.06 4.31 -1.48
N THR A 126 13.45 4.89 -2.62
CA THR A 126 12.53 5.71 -3.44
C THR A 126 11.34 4.91 -3.96
N MET A 127 11.49 3.62 -4.27
CA MET A 127 10.36 2.77 -4.68
C MET A 127 9.37 2.56 -3.53
N GLY A 128 9.85 2.33 -2.30
CA GLY A 128 8.99 2.20 -1.12
C GLY A 128 8.30 3.50 -0.74
N ALA A 129 9.04 4.61 -0.78
CA ALA A 129 8.52 5.94 -0.54
C ALA A 129 7.45 6.34 -1.59
N LEU A 130 7.69 6.02 -2.86
CA LEU A 130 6.73 6.22 -3.95
C LEU A 130 5.47 5.35 -3.77
N ALA A 131 5.61 4.13 -3.27
CA ALA A 131 4.47 3.27 -2.96
C ALA A 131 3.55 3.90 -1.90
N ALA A 132 4.12 4.44 -0.82
CA ALA A 132 3.38 5.18 0.20
C ALA A 132 2.73 6.44 -0.40
N PHE A 133 3.46 7.21 -1.20
CA PHE A 133 2.95 8.40 -1.87
C PHE A 133 1.73 8.08 -2.75
N ILE A 134 1.84 7.08 -3.64
CA ILE A 134 0.73 6.68 -4.52
C ILE A 134 -0.48 6.28 -3.68
N ASN A 135 -0.29 5.46 -2.64
CA ASN A 135 -1.40 5.02 -1.80
C ASN A 135 -2.09 6.19 -1.14
N THR A 136 -1.36 7.03 -0.41
CA THR A 136 -1.95 8.09 0.42
C THR A 136 -2.53 9.21 -0.45
N PHE A 137 -1.83 9.63 -1.51
CA PHE A 137 -2.34 10.64 -2.43
C PHE A 137 -3.65 10.21 -3.10
N MET A 138 -3.70 8.98 -3.60
CA MET A 138 -4.90 8.45 -4.26
C MET A 138 -6.05 8.23 -3.27
N VAL A 139 -5.76 7.85 -2.02
CA VAL A 139 -6.79 7.77 -0.96
C VAL A 139 -7.38 9.17 -0.70
N ILE A 140 -6.54 10.20 -0.54
CA ILE A 140 -7.02 11.58 -0.33
C ILE A 140 -7.87 12.03 -1.51
N PHE A 141 -7.35 11.87 -2.73
CA PHE A 141 -8.01 12.33 -3.95
C PHE A 141 -9.37 11.64 -4.17
N LEU A 142 -9.42 10.31 -4.07
CA LEU A 142 -10.66 9.55 -4.29
C LEU A 142 -11.65 9.72 -3.12
N SER A 143 -11.17 9.91 -1.90
CA SER A 143 -12.03 10.25 -0.76
C SER A 143 -12.65 11.62 -0.95
N TRP A 144 -11.87 12.62 -1.36
CA TRP A 144 -12.37 13.94 -1.69
C TRP A 144 -13.44 13.86 -2.78
N LEU A 145 -13.16 13.16 -3.88
CA LEU A 145 -14.11 12.98 -4.97
C LEU A 145 -15.38 12.28 -4.51
N SER A 146 -15.26 11.21 -3.75
CA SER A 146 -16.38 10.42 -3.22
C SER A 146 -17.27 11.25 -2.31
N LEU A 147 -16.70 12.00 -1.36
CA LEU A 147 -17.44 12.82 -0.41
C LEU A 147 -18.04 14.07 -1.07
N THR A 148 -17.45 14.56 -2.18
CA THR A 148 -18.01 15.66 -2.96
C THR A 148 -19.22 15.21 -3.78
N LEU A 149 -19.16 14.03 -4.39
CA LEU A 149 -20.24 13.49 -5.22
C LEU A 149 -21.39 12.90 -4.38
N MET A 150 -21.06 12.31 -3.23
CA MET A 150 -22.01 11.72 -2.29
C MET A 150 -21.80 12.34 -0.89
N PRO A 151 -22.32 13.55 -0.64
CA PRO A 151 -22.13 14.24 0.62
C PRO A 151 -22.69 13.42 1.78
N TYR A 152 -21.85 13.21 2.79
CA TYR A 152 -22.22 12.48 4.00
C TYR A 152 -22.36 13.46 5.18
N SER A 153 -23.50 13.43 5.86
CA SER A 153 -23.74 14.20 7.08
C SER A 153 -23.33 13.41 8.30
N GLY A 154 -22.18 13.70 8.85
CA GLY A 154 -21.65 13.03 10.04
C GLY A 154 -20.13 13.19 10.16
N TYR A 155 -19.54 12.70 11.23
CA TYR A 155 -18.10 12.74 11.51
C TYR A 155 -17.45 14.14 11.50
N GLY A 156 -18.22 15.23 11.60
CA GLY A 156 -17.67 16.58 11.59
C GLY A 156 -16.98 16.96 10.25
N ILE A 157 -17.39 16.35 9.14
CA ILE A 157 -16.81 16.58 7.83
C ILE A 157 -17.16 17.99 7.36
N PRO A 158 -16.17 18.88 7.10
CA PRO A 158 -16.44 20.22 6.63
C PRO A 158 -16.93 20.20 5.17
N LYS A 159 -17.86 21.08 4.85
CA LYS A 159 -18.35 21.26 3.48
C LYS A 159 -17.37 22.09 2.63
N GLU A 160 -16.65 23.00 3.29
CA GLU A 160 -15.66 23.87 2.65
C GLU A 160 -14.25 23.34 2.84
N ASN A 161 -13.37 23.53 1.86
CA ASN A 161 -11.96 23.11 1.91
C ASN A 161 -11.74 21.62 2.24
N LEU A 162 -12.67 20.75 1.84
CA LEU A 162 -12.66 19.32 2.14
C LEU A 162 -11.33 18.65 1.76
N PHE A 163 -10.74 19.00 0.61
CA PHE A 163 -9.46 18.46 0.19
C PHE A 163 -8.33 18.80 1.17
N LEU A 164 -8.23 20.07 1.57
CA LEU A 164 -7.21 20.52 2.51
C LEU A 164 -7.39 19.90 3.90
N TRP A 165 -8.63 19.72 4.32
CA TRP A 165 -8.96 19.06 5.58
C TRP A 165 -8.54 17.59 5.56
N LEU A 166 -8.86 16.83 4.50
CA LEU A 166 -8.40 15.44 4.33
C LEU A 166 -6.88 15.36 4.28
N ALA A 167 -6.24 16.24 3.52
CA ALA A 167 -4.79 16.30 3.43
C ALA A 167 -4.15 16.60 4.79
N GLY A 168 -4.72 17.51 5.58
CA GLY A 168 -4.24 17.87 6.91
C GLY A 168 -4.31 16.70 7.91
N ILE A 169 -5.41 15.96 7.92
CA ILE A 169 -5.56 14.77 8.80
C ILE A 169 -4.54 13.69 8.44
N LEU A 170 -4.24 13.51 7.16
CA LEU A 170 -3.38 12.44 6.67
C LEU A 170 -1.91 12.85 6.52
N ALA A 171 -1.59 14.16 6.63
CA ALA A 171 -0.25 14.68 6.37
C ALA A 171 0.84 14.07 7.27
N LEU A 172 0.58 13.97 8.58
CA LEU A 172 1.54 13.39 9.51
C LEU A 172 1.73 11.89 9.25
N ASN A 173 0.64 11.16 9.06
CA ASN A 173 0.71 9.74 8.70
C ASN A 173 1.50 9.55 7.41
N PHE A 174 1.29 10.41 6.42
CA PHE A 174 2.01 10.37 5.14
C PHE A 174 3.53 10.48 5.30
N VAL A 175 4.03 11.42 6.12
CA VAL A 175 5.48 11.58 6.33
C VAL A 175 6.09 10.30 6.92
N PHE A 176 5.44 9.73 7.93
CA PHE A 176 5.90 8.48 8.54
C PHE A 176 5.77 7.28 7.59
N GLU A 177 4.68 7.18 6.85
CA GLU A 177 4.49 6.13 5.84
C GLU A 177 5.57 6.19 4.75
N PHE A 178 5.89 7.38 4.27
CA PHE A 178 6.95 7.62 3.28
C PHE A 178 8.30 7.10 3.76
N LEU A 179 8.70 7.45 5.00
CA LEU A 179 9.97 7.03 5.58
C LEU A 179 9.99 5.51 5.87
N VAL A 180 8.97 5.00 6.55
CA VAL A 180 8.92 3.59 6.98
C VAL A 180 8.84 2.66 5.77
N ASN A 181 7.97 2.93 4.81
CA ASN A 181 7.88 2.10 3.59
C ASN A 181 9.17 2.19 2.76
N GLY A 182 9.79 3.37 2.66
CA GLY A 182 11.08 3.54 2.02
C GLY A 182 12.16 2.67 2.65
N LEU A 183 12.30 2.72 3.98
CA LEU A 183 13.27 1.93 4.72
C LEU A 183 13.02 0.42 4.61
N LEU A 184 11.76 -0.01 4.74
CA LEU A 184 11.38 -1.43 4.61
C LEU A 184 11.71 -1.99 3.23
N VAL A 185 11.36 -1.27 2.16
CA VAL A 185 11.67 -1.70 0.79
C VAL A 185 13.18 -1.68 0.54
N ALA A 186 13.91 -0.71 1.09
CA ALA A 186 15.38 -0.67 0.99
C ALA A 186 16.06 -1.86 1.68
N ALA A 187 15.63 -2.18 2.91
CA ALA A 187 16.20 -3.25 3.71
C ALA A 187 15.86 -4.63 3.13
N ILE A 188 14.57 -4.90 2.93
CA ILE A 188 14.08 -6.23 2.52
C ILE A 188 14.30 -6.46 1.02
N GLY A 189 14.08 -5.45 0.19
CA GLY A 189 14.19 -5.54 -1.27
C GLY A 189 15.58 -5.95 -1.72
N ARG A 190 16.64 -5.46 -1.06
CA ARG A 190 18.02 -5.84 -1.34
C ARG A 190 18.26 -7.35 -1.14
N VAL A 191 17.70 -7.91 -0.07
CA VAL A 191 17.81 -9.34 0.24
C VAL A 191 17.00 -10.18 -0.75
N LEU A 192 15.77 -9.77 -1.01
CA LEU A 192 14.87 -10.48 -1.94
C LEU A 192 15.44 -10.54 -3.36
N LEU A 193 15.96 -9.44 -3.88
CA LEU A 193 16.53 -9.38 -5.23
C LEU A 193 17.77 -10.28 -5.41
N LYS A 194 18.53 -10.52 -4.33
CA LYS A 194 19.67 -11.45 -4.33
C LYS A 194 19.26 -12.92 -4.26
N ARG A 195 18.15 -13.22 -3.59
CA ARG A 195 17.72 -14.60 -3.29
C ARG A 195 16.72 -15.17 -4.27
N LEU A 196 15.84 -14.33 -4.82
CA LEU A 196 14.80 -14.81 -5.75
C LEU A 196 15.35 -14.95 -7.17
N PRO A 197 14.90 -15.97 -7.92
CA PRO A 197 15.23 -16.11 -9.34
C PRO A 197 14.68 -14.93 -10.16
N LYS A 198 15.28 -14.66 -11.31
CA LYS A 198 14.73 -13.67 -12.27
C LYS A 198 13.46 -14.25 -12.90
N PHE A 199 12.33 -13.58 -12.72
CA PHE A 199 11.03 -13.95 -13.29
C PHE A 199 10.70 -13.08 -14.52
#